data_507088cf47c6323adaf58aa19fd6bbe3
#
_entry.id   507088cf47c6323adaf58aa19fd6bbe3
#
_cell.length_a   1.000
_cell.length_b   1.000
_cell.length_c   1.000
_cell.angle_alpha   90.00
_cell.angle_beta   90.00
_cell.angle_gamma   90.00
#
_symmetry.space_group_name_H-M   'P 1'
#
loop_
_entity.id
_entity.type
_entity.pdbx_description
1 polymer ?
#
loop_
_entity_poly.entity_id
_entity_poly.type
_entity_poly.pdbx_seq_one_letter_code
_entity_poly.pdbx_strand_id
1 'polypeptide(L)'
;MPVSILVLYDRKNSAIESLARAAASGVELSGADVTLKRTTEAITADLLAADGLLLGSPNWSGITGSLKSWLDDQGDLWEDGSLAGKPAAAFTSGSGQHSGLEMTLLQMIHWMLACGMVVVGLPWGERMRVAGSYYGATAVGDMTTEDMAQARELGARLASIATKLTRT
;
A
#
# COMPACT_ATOMS: atom_id res chain seq x y z
N MET A 1 -16.74 8.11 -13.74
CA MET A 1 -15.44 8.76 -13.46
C MET A 1 -14.42 7.65 -13.22
N PRO A 2 -13.13 7.85 -13.50
CA PRO A 2 -12.11 6.88 -13.11
C PRO A 2 -12.11 6.72 -11.59
N VAL A 3 -11.73 5.54 -11.09
CA VAL A 3 -11.55 5.32 -9.66
C VAL A 3 -10.32 6.07 -9.18
N SER A 4 -10.33 6.53 -7.94
CA SER A 4 -9.23 7.25 -7.31
C SER A 4 -8.51 6.37 -6.28
N ILE A 5 -7.19 6.29 -6.35
CA ILE A 5 -6.37 5.50 -5.44
C ILE A 5 -5.46 6.42 -4.64
N LEU A 6 -5.50 6.29 -3.32
CA LEU A 6 -4.53 6.93 -2.43
C LEU A 6 -3.31 6.02 -2.26
N VAL A 7 -2.14 6.52 -2.60
CA VAL A 7 -0.85 5.91 -2.25
C VAL A 7 -0.28 6.68 -1.07
N LEU A 8 -0.34 6.08 0.10
CA LEU A 8 0.10 6.68 1.36
C LEU A 8 1.35 5.96 1.86
N TYR A 9 2.38 6.71 2.21
CA TYR A 9 3.61 6.14 2.75
C TYR A 9 4.22 6.99 3.86
N ASP A 10 4.92 6.33 4.76
CA ASP A 10 5.71 7.01 5.77
C ASP A 10 7.16 7.18 5.30
N ARG A 11 7.80 8.27 5.72
CA ARG A 11 9.17 8.69 5.41
C ARG A 11 9.45 9.18 3.98
N LYS A 12 10.33 10.19 3.90
CA LYS A 12 10.79 10.85 2.68
C LYS A 12 12.21 10.39 2.29
N ASN A 13 12.50 10.40 0.98
CA ASN A 13 13.83 10.14 0.40
C ASN A 13 14.43 8.79 0.85
N SER A 14 13.65 7.71 0.67
CA SER A 14 14.02 6.35 1.03
C SER A 14 13.52 5.36 -0.02
N ALA A 15 13.93 4.10 0.07
CA ALA A 15 13.44 3.03 -0.79
C ALA A 15 11.91 2.94 -0.79
N ILE A 16 11.26 3.26 0.34
CA ILE A 16 9.79 3.26 0.43
C ILE A 16 9.14 4.31 -0.47
N GLU A 17 9.75 5.48 -0.63
CA GLU A 17 9.25 6.50 -1.57
C GLU A 17 9.35 6.02 -3.03
N SER A 18 10.44 5.34 -3.38
CA SER A 18 10.61 4.77 -4.73
C SER A 18 9.57 3.69 -5.02
N LEU A 19 9.26 2.81 -4.05
CA LEU A 19 8.16 1.84 -4.16
C LEU A 19 6.80 2.54 -4.29
N ALA A 20 6.55 3.57 -3.49
CA ALA A 20 5.31 4.34 -3.55
C ALA A 20 5.10 4.98 -4.93
N ARG A 21 6.15 5.58 -5.51
CA ARG A 21 6.11 6.16 -6.86
C ARG A 21 5.90 5.10 -7.94
N ALA A 22 6.54 3.94 -7.81
CA ALA A 22 6.35 2.82 -8.73
C ALA A 22 4.92 2.27 -8.66
N ALA A 23 4.37 2.12 -7.46
CA ALA A 23 2.97 1.70 -7.27
C ALA A 23 1.99 2.73 -7.86
N ALA A 24 2.22 4.04 -7.62
CA ALA A 24 1.44 5.12 -8.21
C ALA A 24 1.45 5.08 -9.75
N SER A 25 2.63 4.87 -10.34
CA SER A 25 2.76 4.70 -11.80
C SER A 25 1.94 3.50 -12.32
N GLY A 26 1.86 2.41 -11.56
CA GLY A 26 1.00 1.26 -11.90
C GLY A 26 -0.49 1.60 -11.89
N VAL A 27 -0.93 2.43 -10.94
CA VAL A 27 -2.30 2.95 -10.87
C VAL A 27 -2.60 3.81 -12.11
N GLU A 28 -1.75 4.78 -12.42
CA GLU A 28 -1.91 5.68 -13.58
C GLU A 28 -1.99 4.91 -14.90
N LEU A 29 -1.08 3.94 -15.12
CA LEU A 29 -1.07 3.09 -16.31
C LEU A 29 -2.34 2.24 -16.46
N SER A 30 -3.09 2.03 -15.39
CA SER A 30 -4.38 1.33 -15.40
C SER A 30 -5.56 2.26 -15.72
N GLY A 31 -5.33 3.56 -15.93
CA GLY A 31 -6.36 4.55 -16.22
C GLY A 31 -7.15 5.02 -15.00
N ALA A 32 -6.63 4.79 -13.79
CA ALA A 32 -7.19 5.30 -12.55
C ALA A 32 -6.49 6.61 -12.12
N ASP A 33 -7.19 7.44 -11.37
CA ASP A 33 -6.59 8.62 -10.75
C ASP A 33 -5.77 8.21 -9.52
N VAL A 34 -4.64 8.88 -9.29
CA VAL A 34 -3.77 8.60 -8.16
C VAL A 34 -3.45 9.85 -7.35
N THR A 35 -3.52 9.72 -6.04
CA THR A 35 -3.02 10.71 -5.09
C THR A 35 -1.87 10.08 -4.31
N LEU A 36 -0.68 10.63 -4.41
CA LEU A 36 0.52 10.17 -3.70
C LEU A 36 0.84 11.15 -2.56
N LYS A 37 0.78 10.67 -1.32
CA LYS A 37 1.04 11.48 -0.11
C LYS A 37 1.89 10.75 0.91
N ARG A 38 2.66 11.51 1.68
CA ARG A 38 3.25 11.03 2.93
C ARG A 38 2.24 11.15 4.07
N THR A 39 2.42 10.37 5.13
CA THR A 39 1.61 10.47 6.36
C THR A 39 1.59 11.88 6.94
N THR A 40 2.71 12.62 6.81
CA THR A 40 2.80 14.02 7.27
C THR A 40 2.00 15.02 6.44
N GLU A 41 1.47 14.62 5.30
CA GLU A 41 0.71 15.46 4.35
C GLU A 41 -0.74 15.00 4.21
N ALA A 42 -1.01 13.77 4.62
CA ALA A 42 -2.32 13.15 4.50
C ALA A 42 -3.24 13.53 5.66
N ILE A 43 -4.51 13.68 5.35
CA ILE A 43 -5.59 13.91 6.32
C ILE A 43 -6.66 12.83 6.16
N THR A 44 -7.52 12.69 7.15
CA THR A 44 -8.64 11.72 7.14
C THR A 44 -9.49 11.81 5.87
N ALA A 45 -9.73 13.03 5.37
CA ALA A 45 -10.51 13.24 4.15
C ALA A 45 -9.89 12.59 2.90
N ASP A 46 -8.57 12.39 2.85
CA ASP A 46 -7.92 11.69 1.73
C ASP A 46 -8.30 10.21 1.69
N LEU A 47 -8.39 9.55 2.86
CA LEU A 47 -8.85 8.16 2.98
C LEU A 47 -10.32 8.02 2.56
N LEU A 48 -11.16 8.97 2.99
CA LEU A 48 -12.59 8.95 2.68
C LEU A 48 -12.86 9.16 1.20
N ALA A 49 -12.12 10.07 0.56
CA ALA A 49 -12.27 10.40 -0.85
C ALA A 49 -11.76 9.32 -1.82
N ALA A 50 -10.82 8.48 -1.40
CA ALA A 50 -10.24 7.45 -2.25
C ALA A 50 -11.13 6.20 -2.35
N ASP A 51 -11.16 5.59 -3.53
CA ASP A 51 -11.83 4.30 -3.79
C ASP A 51 -10.95 3.10 -3.42
N GLY A 52 -9.67 3.32 -3.14
CA GLY A 52 -8.74 2.29 -2.70
C GLY A 52 -7.46 2.88 -2.09
N LEU A 53 -6.74 2.06 -1.32
CA LEU A 53 -5.55 2.47 -0.55
C LEU A 53 -4.35 1.57 -0.84
N LEU A 54 -3.21 2.18 -1.18
CA LEU A 54 -1.89 1.58 -1.10
C LEU A 54 -1.16 2.18 0.10
N LEU A 55 -0.80 1.34 1.08
CA LEU A 55 -0.16 1.78 2.33
C LEU A 55 1.26 1.25 2.43
N GLY A 56 2.22 2.13 2.68
CA GLY A 56 3.64 1.80 2.75
C GLY A 56 4.35 2.26 4.00
N SER A 57 5.19 1.40 4.55
CA SER A 57 6.10 1.68 5.65
C SER A 57 7.46 1.04 5.42
N PRO A 58 8.57 1.72 5.72
CA PRO A 58 9.83 1.00 5.87
C PRO A 58 9.73 0.05 7.06
N ASN A 59 10.47 -1.06 7.01
CA ASN A 59 10.58 -1.99 8.12
C ASN A 59 11.57 -1.46 9.19
N TRP A 60 11.05 -1.12 10.35
CA TRP A 60 11.79 -0.72 11.55
C TRP A 60 11.41 -1.62 12.73
N SER A 61 11.68 -2.93 12.60
CA SER A 61 11.13 -3.96 13.49
C SER A 61 9.59 -3.97 13.47
N GLY A 62 9.02 -3.80 12.28
CA GLY A 62 7.62 -3.56 12.02
C GLY A 62 7.41 -2.19 11.36
N ILE A 63 6.19 -1.71 11.34
CA ILE A 63 5.86 -0.37 10.83
C ILE A 63 6.50 0.72 11.71
N THR A 64 6.73 1.90 11.14
CA THR A 64 7.28 3.04 11.90
C THR A 64 6.30 3.50 13.00
N GLY A 65 6.84 4.02 14.08
CA GLY A 65 6.01 4.61 15.14
C GLY A 65 5.15 5.78 14.65
N SER A 66 5.67 6.58 13.71
CA SER A 66 4.92 7.68 13.07
C SER A 66 3.73 7.18 12.27
N LEU A 67 3.88 6.11 11.48
CA LEU A 67 2.75 5.50 10.77
C LEU A 67 1.74 4.93 11.77
N LYS A 68 2.21 4.19 12.79
CA LYS A 68 1.31 3.61 13.79
C LYS A 68 0.48 4.69 14.49
N SER A 69 1.11 5.79 14.90
CA SER A 69 0.40 6.91 15.51
C SER A 69 -0.64 7.52 14.57
N TRP A 70 -0.26 7.72 13.29
CA TRP A 70 -1.18 8.25 12.29
C TRP A 70 -2.39 7.32 12.06
N LEU A 71 -2.17 6.00 12.03
CA LEU A 71 -3.24 5.01 11.89
C LEU A 71 -4.17 4.97 13.14
N ASP A 72 -3.60 5.16 14.32
CA ASP A 72 -4.37 5.23 15.57
C ASP A 72 -5.28 6.48 15.62
N ASP A 73 -4.80 7.60 15.04
CA ASP A 73 -5.58 8.82 14.91
C ASP A 73 -6.77 8.67 13.93
N GLN A 74 -6.83 7.57 13.14
CA GLN A 74 -7.95 7.24 12.27
C GLN A 74 -9.00 6.31 12.93
N GLY A 75 -9.00 6.20 14.25
CA GLY A 75 -9.88 5.28 15.00
C GLY A 75 -11.36 5.43 14.66
N ASP A 76 -11.85 6.65 14.45
CA ASP A 76 -13.25 6.93 14.10
C ASP A 76 -13.68 6.20 12.81
N LEU A 77 -12.78 6.10 11.80
CA LEU A 77 -13.07 5.40 10.54
C LEU A 77 -13.22 3.89 10.69
N TRP A 78 -12.56 3.32 11.71
CA TRP A 78 -12.73 1.93 12.08
C TRP A 78 -14.07 1.72 12.78
N GLU A 79 -14.46 2.61 13.70
CA GLU A 79 -15.72 2.49 14.47
C GLU A 79 -16.95 2.66 13.59
N ASP A 80 -16.94 3.62 12.66
CA ASP A 80 -18.08 3.93 11.79
C ASP A 80 -18.13 3.09 10.50
N GLY A 81 -17.09 2.30 10.22
CA GLY A 81 -17.01 1.46 9.03
C GLY A 81 -16.86 2.21 7.71
N SER A 82 -16.42 3.47 7.71
CA SER A 82 -16.31 4.32 6.52
C SER A 82 -15.36 3.78 5.45
N LEU A 83 -14.44 2.89 5.81
CA LEU A 83 -13.50 2.25 4.88
C LEU A 83 -13.94 0.84 4.46
N ALA A 84 -15.01 0.31 5.03
CA ALA A 84 -15.45 -1.05 4.76
C ALA A 84 -15.75 -1.28 3.27
N GLY A 85 -15.22 -2.40 2.75
CA GLY A 85 -15.36 -2.78 1.34
C GLY A 85 -14.41 -2.09 0.37
N LYS A 86 -13.67 -1.04 0.75
CA LYS A 86 -12.65 -0.45 -0.11
C LYS A 86 -11.45 -1.40 -0.25
N PRO A 87 -10.90 -1.61 -1.45
CA PRO A 87 -9.70 -2.43 -1.63
C PRO A 87 -8.46 -1.73 -1.07
N ALA A 88 -7.57 -2.51 -0.45
CA ALA A 88 -6.31 -1.99 0.09
C ALA A 88 -5.16 -2.98 -0.11
N ALA A 89 -3.95 -2.46 -0.28
CA ALA A 89 -2.74 -3.24 -0.43
C ALA A 89 -1.57 -2.60 0.32
N ALA A 90 -0.59 -3.41 0.72
CA ALA A 90 0.56 -2.98 1.49
C ALA A 90 1.87 -3.09 0.70
N PHE A 91 2.85 -2.23 1.01
CA PHE A 91 4.21 -2.35 0.52
C PHE A 91 5.24 -1.93 1.58
N THR A 92 6.43 -2.52 1.54
CA THR A 92 7.48 -2.26 2.55
C THR A 92 8.89 -2.34 1.95
N SER A 93 9.84 -1.75 2.63
CA SER A 93 11.26 -1.87 2.31
C SER A 93 12.08 -2.08 3.58
N GLY A 94 13.22 -2.75 3.46
CA GLY A 94 14.10 -2.99 4.58
C GLY A 94 15.52 -3.35 4.13
N SER A 95 16.45 -3.45 5.07
CA SER A 95 17.87 -3.70 4.78
C SER A 95 18.24 -5.18 4.67
N GLY A 96 17.39 -6.08 5.13
CA GLY A 96 17.68 -7.51 5.17
C GLY A 96 16.52 -8.36 4.67
N GLN A 97 16.82 -9.39 3.89
CA GLN A 97 15.81 -10.28 3.30
C GLN A 97 14.98 -11.03 4.35
N HIS A 98 15.60 -11.40 5.47
CA HIS A 98 14.94 -12.12 6.56
C HIS A 98 14.72 -11.24 7.81
N SER A 99 14.57 -9.93 7.61
CA SER A 99 14.42 -8.95 8.69
C SER A 99 12.97 -8.65 9.10
N GLY A 100 12.00 -9.45 8.65
CA GLY A 100 10.59 -9.32 9.04
C GLY A 100 9.79 -8.40 8.10
N LEU A 101 10.11 -8.33 6.82
CA LEU A 101 9.36 -7.57 5.81
C LEU A 101 7.90 -8.01 5.75
N GLU A 102 7.63 -9.33 5.72
CA GLU A 102 6.27 -9.85 5.74
C GLU A 102 5.51 -9.47 7.02
N MET A 103 6.20 -9.44 8.17
CA MET A 103 5.57 -9.02 9.42
C MET A 103 5.16 -7.54 9.37
N THR A 104 5.97 -6.69 8.72
CA THR A 104 5.62 -5.28 8.50
C THR A 104 4.42 -5.14 7.57
N LEU A 105 4.35 -5.92 6.48
CA LEU A 105 3.17 -5.99 5.62
C LEU A 105 1.93 -6.44 6.40
N LEU A 106 2.05 -7.51 7.20
CA LEU A 106 0.95 -8.04 8.00
C LEU A 106 0.43 -7.06 9.06
N GLN A 107 1.27 -6.21 9.61
CA GLN A 107 0.81 -5.15 10.53
C GLN A 107 -0.08 -4.12 9.82
N MET A 108 0.27 -3.73 8.59
CA MET A 108 -0.58 -2.85 7.78
C MET A 108 -1.87 -3.56 7.34
N ILE A 109 -1.77 -4.82 6.93
CA ILE A 109 -2.92 -5.67 6.57
C ILE A 109 -3.86 -5.85 7.76
N HIS A 110 -3.33 -6.02 8.97
CA HIS A 110 -4.14 -6.13 10.19
C HIS A 110 -5.01 -4.89 10.38
N TRP A 111 -4.43 -3.69 10.21
CA TRP A 111 -5.21 -2.44 10.28
C TRP A 111 -6.27 -2.37 9.18
N MET A 112 -5.93 -2.74 7.95
CA MET A 112 -6.88 -2.78 6.83
C MET A 112 -8.07 -3.71 7.12
N LEU A 113 -7.81 -4.89 7.68
CA LEU A 113 -8.84 -5.86 8.07
C LEU A 113 -9.70 -5.32 9.21
N ALA A 114 -9.11 -4.65 10.20
CA ALA A 114 -9.85 -4.00 11.28
C ALA A 114 -10.82 -2.93 10.75
N CYS A 115 -10.42 -2.20 9.69
CA CYS A 115 -11.27 -1.23 9.00
C CYS A 115 -12.27 -1.86 8.01
N GLY A 116 -12.36 -3.19 7.93
CA GLY A 116 -13.28 -3.89 7.01
C GLY A 116 -12.89 -3.79 5.53
N MET A 117 -11.64 -3.44 5.21
CA MET A 117 -11.17 -3.30 3.83
C MET A 117 -10.96 -4.67 3.15
N VAL A 118 -10.99 -4.67 1.82
CA VAL A 118 -10.70 -5.85 1.00
C VAL A 118 -9.20 -5.88 0.69
N VAL A 119 -8.47 -6.78 1.33
CA VAL A 119 -7.01 -6.88 1.15
C VAL A 119 -6.65 -7.47 -0.20
N VAL A 120 -5.78 -6.77 -0.93
CA VAL A 120 -5.26 -7.15 -2.25
C VAL A 120 -3.77 -7.44 -2.14
N GLY A 121 -3.41 -8.70 -2.37
CA GLY A 121 -2.01 -9.13 -2.44
C GLY A 121 -1.53 -9.34 -3.89
N LEU A 122 -0.34 -9.89 -4.03
CA LEU A 122 0.25 -10.30 -5.30
C LEU A 122 0.07 -11.80 -5.53
N PRO A 123 -0.40 -12.24 -6.71
CA PRO A 123 -0.47 -13.66 -7.04
C PRO A 123 0.93 -14.22 -7.29
N TRP A 124 1.09 -15.53 -7.21
CA TRP A 124 2.31 -16.20 -7.64
C TRP A 124 2.66 -15.85 -9.09
N GLY A 125 3.94 -15.61 -9.35
CA GLY A 125 4.53 -15.39 -10.66
C GLY A 125 6.05 -15.59 -10.61
N GLU A 126 6.71 -15.70 -11.78
CA GLU A 126 8.17 -15.95 -11.86
C GLU A 126 8.98 -14.87 -11.12
N ARG A 127 8.52 -13.63 -11.13
CA ARG A 127 9.14 -12.52 -10.40
C ARG A 127 9.24 -12.79 -8.91
N MET A 128 8.27 -13.50 -8.34
CA MET A 128 8.25 -13.80 -6.91
C MET A 128 9.34 -14.81 -6.48
N ARG A 129 10.07 -15.41 -7.42
CA ARG A 129 11.26 -16.21 -7.13
C ARG A 129 12.45 -15.36 -6.66
N VAL A 130 12.49 -14.07 -7.03
CA VAL A 130 13.60 -13.18 -6.77
C VAL A 130 13.25 -11.97 -5.92
N ALA A 131 11.98 -11.55 -5.92
CA ALA A 131 11.52 -10.38 -5.18
C ALA A 131 10.05 -10.52 -4.79
N GLY A 132 9.67 -9.92 -3.66
CA GLY A 132 8.29 -9.74 -3.24
C GLY A 132 7.69 -10.80 -2.35
N SER A 133 6.43 -10.59 -2.07
CA SER A 133 5.65 -11.39 -1.14
C SER A 133 4.18 -11.43 -1.58
N TYR A 134 3.46 -12.51 -1.27
CA TYR A 134 2.00 -12.58 -1.45
C TYR A 134 1.26 -11.47 -0.72
N TYR A 135 1.83 -10.98 0.37
CA TYR A 135 1.23 -9.95 1.22
C TYR A 135 1.35 -8.54 0.64
N GLY A 136 2.23 -8.33 -0.35
CA GLY A 136 2.45 -7.03 -0.98
C GLY A 136 3.82 -6.87 -1.61
N ALA A 137 4.12 -5.68 -2.12
CA ALA A 137 5.42 -5.39 -2.72
C ALA A 137 6.49 -5.14 -1.66
N THR A 138 7.70 -5.67 -1.91
CA THR A 138 8.84 -5.52 -0.99
C THR A 138 10.08 -5.06 -1.76
N ALA A 139 11.02 -4.39 -1.05
CA ALA A 139 12.36 -4.14 -1.53
C ALA A 139 13.38 -4.37 -0.41
N VAL A 140 14.56 -4.90 -0.75
CA VAL A 140 15.63 -5.19 0.20
C VAL A 140 16.91 -4.49 -0.23
N GLY A 141 17.44 -3.62 0.64
CA GLY A 141 18.64 -2.86 0.34
C GLY A 141 18.44 -1.88 -0.81
N ASP A 142 19.32 -1.93 -1.82
CA ASP A 142 19.21 -1.09 -3.00
C ASP A 142 18.04 -1.54 -3.89
N MET A 143 17.25 -0.58 -4.33
CA MET A 143 16.07 -0.82 -5.16
C MET A 143 16.44 -1.44 -6.51
N THR A 144 15.83 -2.56 -6.84
CA THR A 144 16.02 -3.24 -8.14
C THR A 144 14.90 -2.91 -9.12
N THR A 145 15.13 -3.22 -10.40
CA THR A 145 14.08 -3.12 -11.43
C THR A 145 12.91 -4.07 -11.15
N GLU A 146 13.17 -5.22 -10.53
CA GLU A 146 12.14 -6.20 -10.17
C GLU A 146 11.27 -5.70 -9.02
N ASP A 147 11.87 -5.06 -8.01
CA ASP A 147 11.12 -4.44 -6.91
C ASP A 147 10.16 -3.37 -7.43
N MET A 148 10.65 -2.51 -8.34
CA MET A 148 9.82 -1.47 -8.95
C MET A 148 8.73 -2.07 -9.85
N ALA A 149 9.03 -3.13 -10.60
CA ALA A 149 8.04 -3.80 -11.45
C ALA A 149 6.92 -4.43 -10.60
N GLN A 150 7.27 -5.01 -9.46
CA GLN A 150 6.33 -5.60 -8.53
C GLN A 150 5.43 -4.56 -7.87
N ALA A 151 5.99 -3.42 -7.47
CA ALA A 151 5.20 -2.31 -6.93
C ALA A 151 4.21 -1.75 -7.98
N ARG A 152 4.65 -1.61 -9.24
CA ARG A 152 3.74 -1.24 -10.36
C ARG A 152 2.62 -2.26 -10.55
N GLU A 153 2.95 -3.55 -10.52
CA GLU A 153 1.95 -4.61 -10.64
C GLU A 153 0.92 -4.55 -9.51
N LEU A 154 1.36 -4.31 -8.27
CA LEU A 154 0.47 -4.15 -7.12
C LEU A 154 -0.47 -2.95 -7.30
N GLY A 155 0.04 -1.81 -7.76
CA GLY A 155 -0.76 -0.61 -8.03
C GLY A 155 -1.80 -0.84 -9.11
N ALA A 156 -1.39 -1.42 -10.25
CA ALA A 156 -2.29 -1.76 -11.35
C ALA A 156 -3.38 -2.75 -10.93
N ARG A 157 -3.01 -3.76 -10.14
CA ARG A 157 -3.95 -4.76 -9.62
C ARG A 157 -4.97 -4.14 -8.69
N LEU A 158 -4.53 -3.28 -7.76
CA LEU A 158 -5.45 -2.58 -6.85
C LEU A 158 -6.45 -1.71 -7.61
N ALA A 159 -5.98 -0.91 -8.56
CA ALA A 159 -6.83 -0.06 -9.41
C ALA A 159 -7.87 -0.88 -10.19
N SER A 160 -7.45 -2.03 -10.75
CA SER A 160 -8.36 -2.95 -11.44
C SER A 160 -9.45 -3.51 -10.51
N ILE A 161 -9.11 -3.86 -9.27
CA ILE A 161 -10.08 -4.36 -8.29
C ILE A 161 -11.01 -3.24 -7.83
N ALA A 162 -10.49 -2.05 -7.54
CA ALA A 162 -11.31 -0.89 -7.21
C ALA A 162 -12.33 -0.60 -8.30
N THR A 163 -11.91 -0.61 -9.58
CA THR A 163 -12.80 -0.42 -10.71
C THR A 163 -13.93 -1.47 -10.78
N LYS A 164 -13.64 -2.72 -10.43
CA LYS A 164 -14.67 -3.79 -10.43
C LYS A 164 -15.67 -3.61 -9.29
N LEU A 165 -15.19 -3.21 -8.11
CA LEU A 165 -16.05 -3.04 -6.93
C LEU A 165 -16.94 -1.80 -7.02
N THR A 166 -16.49 -0.73 -7.69
CA THR A 166 -17.28 0.49 -7.84
C THR A 166 -18.32 0.43 -8.98
N ARG A 167 -18.23 -0.57 -9.87
CA ARG A 167 -19.17 -0.75 -11.00
C ARG A 167 -20.36 -1.67 -10.67
N THR A 168 -20.43 -2.17 -9.46
CA THR A 168 -21.56 -2.94 -8.95
C THR A 168 -22.53 -2.06 -8.21
#